data_ddf21e473d0aca26695c43d3a250803c
#
_entry.id   ddf21e473d0aca26695c43d3a250803c
#
_cell.length_a   1.000
_cell.length_b   1.000
_cell.length_c   1.000
_cell.angle_alpha   90.00
_cell.angle_beta   90.00
_cell.angle_gamma   90.00
#
_symmetry.space_group_name_H-M   'P 1'
#
loop_
_entity.id
_entity.type
_entity.pdbx_description
1 polymer ?
#
loop_
_entity_poly.entity_id
_entity_poly.type
_entity_poly.pdbx_seq_one_letter_code
_entity_poly.pdbx_strand_id
1 'polypeptide(L)'
;MNHVQIGVTPCEFPEMDPTAFIPYATRVLTSSDSTSANATYENLKIPAGMNPSFSGNVTLKGVVFIEAPNVVTFSGRVDITGIIVTNGDPTDNSATNRLRFTGNVTGHPITQLPEDPKFAGLHSQTGTFIMAPGFQVGFGGSFTTLSGAIAANGIELWGNAGGTIHGSIVNYSDAPMVLQGNTDLYFNRSGLEEVPAGFVPQLVLCYDPASYAEEVL
;
A
#
# COMPACT_ATOMS: atom_id res chain seq x y z
N MET A 1 -1.66 11.66 38.95
CA MET A 1 -2.20 10.29 39.01
C MET A 1 -2.34 9.82 37.58
N ASN A 2 -1.63 8.76 37.20
CA ASN A 2 -1.77 8.18 35.88
C ASN A 2 -3.09 7.39 35.85
N HIS A 3 -4.06 7.85 35.11
CA HIS A 3 -5.29 7.10 34.86
C HIS A 3 -4.98 5.97 33.87
N VAL A 4 -4.89 4.75 34.38
CA VAL A 4 -4.87 3.54 33.54
C VAL A 4 -6.34 3.23 33.23
N GLN A 5 -6.74 3.39 31.97
CA GLN A 5 -8.04 2.87 31.51
C GLN A 5 -7.87 1.37 31.23
N ILE A 6 -8.56 0.53 32.01
CA ILE A 6 -8.62 -0.91 31.80
C ILE A 6 -9.93 -1.20 31.08
N GLY A 7 -9.87 -1.99 30.01
CA GLY A 7 -11.07 -2.42 29.27
C GLY A 7 -11.46 -1.49 28.12
N VAL A 8 -10.49 -0.85 27.46
CA VAL A 8 -10.72 -0.12 26.20
C VAL A 8 -11.14 -1.16 25.13
N THR A 9 -12.23 -0.88 24.42
CA THR A 9 -12.62 -1.68 23.25
C THR A 9 -11.45 -1.69 22.26
N PRO A 10 -11.02 -2.85 21.74
CA PRO A 10 -10.00 -2.90 20.72
C PRO A 10 -10.42 -2.02 19.53
N CYS A 11 -9.52 -1.16 19.08
CA CYS A 11 -9.74 -0.42 17.84
C CYS A 11 -9.41 -1.38 16.68
N GLU A 12 -10.42 -1.70 15.87
CA GLU A 12 -10.20 -2.49 14.65
C GLU A 12 -9.50 -1.64 13.60
N PHE A 13 -8.68 -2.28 12.77
CA PHE A 13 -8.08 -1.62 11.63
C PHE A 13 -9.15 -1.27 10.59
N PRO A 14 -9.02 -0.15 9.84
CA PRO A 14 -9.95 0.19 8.78
C PRO A 14 -9.96 -0.91 7.70
N GLU A 15 -11.12 -1.19 7.16
CA GLU A 15 -11.24 -2.15 6.04
C GLU A 15 -10.56 -1.60 4.79
N MET A 16 -9.93 -2.49 4.01
CA MET A 16 -9.35 -2.18 2.72
C MET A 16 -10.38 -2.47 1.62
N ASP A 17 -10.67 -1.49 0.76
CA ASP A 17 -11.47 -1.67 -0.45
C ASP A 17 -10.62 -1.51 -1.72
N PRO A 18 -10.02 -2.60 -2.22
CA PRO A 18 -9.24 -2.58 -3.44
C PRO A 18 -10.11 -2.38 -4.69
N THR A 19 -11.42 -2.58 -4.62
CA THR A 19 -12.31 -2.56 -5.79
C THR A 19 -12.43 -1.16 -6.40
N ALA A 20 -12.26 -0.12 -5.59
CA ALA A 20 -12.26 1.28 -6.03
C ALA A 20 -11.17 1.58 -7.08
N PHE A 21 -10.10 0.78 -7.13
CA PHE A 21 -8.97 0.98 -8.04
C PHE A 21 -9.05 0.18 -9.34
N ILE A 22 -9.94 -0.83 -9.43
CA ILE A 22 -10.10 -1.68 -10.61
C ILE A 22 -10.34 -0.87 -11.90
N PRO A 23 -11.20 0.17 -11.91
CA PRO A 23 -11.49 0.93 -13.14
C PRO A 23 -10.27 1.64 -13.74
N TYR A 24 -9.26 1.93 -12.92
CA TYR A 24 -8.05 2.61 -13.36
C TYR A 24 -7.01 1.67 -13.97
N ALA A 25 -7.02 0.37 -13.66
CA ALA A 25 -6.05 -0.61 -14.13
C ALA A 25 -6.38 -1.10 -15.55
N THR A 26 -6.14 -0.26 -16.55
CA THR A 26 -6.61 -0.45 -17.93
C THR A 26 -5.64 -1.22 -18.84
N ARG A 27 -4.34 -1.26 -18.51
CA ARG A 27 -3.32 -1.99 -19.27
C ARG A 27 -3.06 -3.36 -18.65
N VAL A 28 -3.36 -4.42 -19.35
CA VAL A 28 -3.09 -5.80 -18.88
C VAL A 28 -1.67 -6.23 -19.24
N LEU A 29 -0.91 -6.72 -18.26
CA LEU A 29 0.39 -7.36 -18.49
C LEU A 29 0.19 -8.68 -19.21
N THR A 30 0.99 -8.92 -20.23
CA THR A 30 0.96 -10.14 -21.04
C THR A 30 2.32 -10.83 -21.04
N SER A 31 2.38 -12.08 -21.47
CA SER A 31 3.63 -12.82 -21.61
C SER A 31 4.59 -12.26 -22.67
N SER A 32 4.11 -11.38 -23.55
CA SER A 32 4.92 -10.68 -24.55
C SER A 32 5.57 -9.40 -24.01
N ASP A 33 5.16 -8.91 -22.84
CA ASP A 33 5.77 -7.75 -22.21
C ASP A 33 7.14 -8.13 -21.63
N SER A 34 8.17 -7.33 -21.93
CA SER A 34 9.51 -7.58 -21.39
C SER A 34 9.63 -7.08 -19.96
N THR A 35 9.88 -7.98 -19.01
CA THR A 35 10.13 -7.64 -17.61
C THR A 35 11.61 -7.43 -17.27
N SER A 36 12.52 -7.67 -18.24
CA SER A 36 13.97 -7.51 -18.06
C SER A 36 14.53 -6.22 -18.68
N ALA A 37 13.79 -5.56 -19.54
CA ALA A 37 14.19 -4.30 -20.15
C ALA A 37 13.73 -3.09 -19.29
N ASN A 38 14.33 -1.92 -19.57
CA ASN A 38 13.81 -0.68 -19.03
C ASN A 38 12.43 -0.41 -19.64
N ALA A 39 11.42 -0.22 -18.80
CA ALA A 39 10.05 -0.06 -19.27
C ALA A 39 9.25 0.90 -18.39
N THR A 40 8.28 1.55 -19.01
CA THR A 40 7.25 2.34 -18.32
C THR A 40 5.91 1.65 -18.48
N TYR A 41 5.25 1.41 -17.36
CA TYR A 41 3.90 0.87 -17.30
C TYR A 41 2.98 1.90 -16.67
N GLU A 42 1.83 2.08 -17.30
CA GLU A 42 0.82 3.03 -16.85
C GLU A 42 -0.49 2.28 -16.63
N ASN A 43 -1.10 2.48 -15.46
CA ASN A 43 -2.38 1.85 -15.11
C ASN A 43 -2.36 0.33 -15.34
N LEU A 44 -1.35 -0.34 -14.78
CA LEU A 44 -1.04 -1.74 -15.05
C LEU A 44 -1.94 -2.68 -14.25
N LYS A 45 -2.48 -3.69 -14.92
CA LYS A 45 -3.13 -4.86 -14.32
C LYS A 45 -2.22 -6.09 -14.50
N ILE A 46 -1.87 -6.75 -13.43
CA ILE A 46 -1.13 -8.02 -13.43
C ILE A 46 -2.10 -9.15 -13.16
N PRO A 47 -2.44 -9.99 -14.17
CA PRO A 47 -3.36 -11.09 -14.00
C PRO A 47 -2.86 -12.15 -13.00
N ALA A 48 -3.80 -12.86 -12.40
CA ALA A 48 -3.51 -13.97 -11.48
C ALA A 48 -2.58 -15.02 -12.12
N GLY A 49 -1.62 -15.49 -11.35
CA GLY A 49 -0.68 -16.54 -11.75
C GLY A 49 0.45 -16.11 -12.70
N MET A 50 0.54 -14.83 -13.06
CA MET A 50 1.60 -14.32 -13.95
C MET A 50 2.98 -14.38 -13.31
N ASN A 51 3.09 -14.14 -12.01
CA ASN A 51 4.32 -14.17 -11.22
C ASN A 51 5.52 -13.42 -11.87
N PRO A 52 5.35 -12.17 -12.32
CA PRO A 52 6.39 -11.48 -13.05
C PRO A 52 7.58 -11.09 -12.18
N SER A 53 8.79 -11.16 -12.77
CA SER A 53 10.00 -10.65 -12.15
C SER A 53 10.57 -9.52 -13.01
N PHE A 54 10.48 -8.28 -12.51
CA PHE A 54 10.99 -7.10 -13.17
C PHE A 54 12.45 -6.86 -12.76
N SER A 55 13.38 -7.13 -13.66
CA SER A 55 14.82 -7.00 -13.40
C SER A 55 15.46 -5.77 -14.05
N GLY A 56 14.78 -5.10 -14.97
CA GLY A 56 15.20 -3.81 -15.54
C GLY A 56 14.85 -2.61 -14.65
N ASN A 57 15.14 -1.41 -15.15
CA ASN A 57 14.64 -0.20 -14.53
C ASN A 57 13.19 0.02 -14.95
N VAL A 58 12.28 0.03 -13.99
CA VAL A 58 10.85 0.10 -14.25
C VAL A 58 10.29 1.40 -13.69
N THR A 59 9.51 2.09 -14.52
CA THR A 59 8.69 3.23 -14.08
C THR A 59 7.22 2.82 -14.07
N LEU A 60 6.56 2.96 -12.92
CA LEU A 60 5.15 2.68 -12.74
C LEU A 60 4.40 3.99 -12.52
N LYS A 61 3.34 4.23 -13.31
CA LYS A 61 2.50 5.43 -13.18
C LYS A 61 1.02 5.06 -13.05
N GLY A 62 0.33 5.72 -12.12
CA GLY A 62 -1.08 5.45 -11.85
C GLY A 62 -1.28 4.23 -10.96
N VAL A 63 -2.26 3.40 -11.25
CA VAL A 63 -2.56 2.20 -10.48
C VAL A 63 -1.81 0.99 -11.03
N VAL A 64 -1.22 0.20 -10.12
CA VAL A 64 -0.75 -1.16 -10.40
C VAL A 64 -1.65 -2.11 -9.64
N PHE A 65 -2.55 -2.77 -10.34
CA PHE A 65 -3.51 -3.72 -9.76
C PHE A 65 -3.02 -5.16 -9.97
N ILE A 66 -2.81 -5.89 -8.88
CA ILE A 66 -2.26 -7.26 -8.90
C ILE A 66 -3.34 -8.23 -8.46
N GLU A 67 -3.77 -9.12 -9.35
CA GLU A 67 -4.74 -10.16 -9.02
C GLU A 67 -4.07 -11.34 -8.31
N ALA A 68 -4.69 -11.82 -7.25
CA ALA A 68 -4.26 -13.03 -6.55
C ALA A 68 -4.70 -14.32 -7.31
N PRO A 69 -3.91 -15.42 -7.24
CA PRO A 69 -2.61 -15.51 -6.58
C PRO A 69 -1.47 -14.96 -7.43
N ASN A 70 -0.47 -14.34 -6.79
CA ASN A 70 0.69 -13.80 -7.53
C ASN A 70 1.93 -13.64 -6.64
N VAL A 71 3.11 -13.81 -7.25
CA VAL A 71 4.40 -13.43 -6.69
C VAL A 71 5.05 -12.41 -7.62
N VAL A 72 5.00 -11.13 -7.26
CA VAL A 72 5.57 -10.05 -8.05
C VAL A 72 6.88 -9.60 -7.44
N THR A 73 7.95 -9.58 -8.23
CA THR A 73 9.29 -9.18 -7.77
C THR A 73 9.85 -8.05 -8.61
N PHE A 74 10.32 -6.99 -7.95
CA PHE A 74 11.10 -5.92 -8.55
C PHE A 74 12.54 -6.04 -8.05
N SER A 75 13.44 -6.56 -8.89
CA SER A 75 14.85 -6.75 -8.55
C SER A 75 15.77 -5.69 -9.14
N GLY A 76 15.30 -4.93 -10.13
CA GLY A 76 15.95 -3.73 -10.63
C GLY A 76 15.52 -2.48 -9.83
N ARG A 77 15.83 -1.32 -10.40
CA ARG A 77 15.32 -0.05 -9.86
C ARG A 77 13.86 0.12 -10.26
N VAL A 78 13.01 0.47 -9.29
CA VAL A 78 11.62 0.83 -9.58
C VAL A 78 11.31 2.24 -9.10
N ASP A 79 10.68 3.01 -9.97
CA ASP A 79 10.22 4.38 -9.75
C ASP A 79 8.69 4.40 -9.86
N ILE A 80 7.99 4.76 -8.79
CA ILE A 80 6.55 4.61 -8.68
C ILE A 80 5.92 5.96 -8.41
N THR A 81 5.07 6.43 -9.34
CA THR A 81 4.18 7.57 -9.11
C THR A 81 2.74 7.05 -9.13
N GLY A 82 2.20 6.74 -7.96
CA GLY A 82 0.86 6.13 -7.88
C GLY A 82 0.68 5.15 -6.75
N ILE A 83 -0.21 4.20 -6.94
CA ILE A 83 -0.67 3.25 -5.93
C ILE A 83 -0.54 1.81 -6.45
N ILE A 84 -0.01 0.92 -5.60
CA ILE A 84 -0.05 -0.53 -5.84
C ILE A 84 -1.19 -1.12 -5.02
N VAL A 85 -2.06 -1.89 -5.69
CA VAL A 85 -3.24 -2.50 -5.07
C VAL A 85 -3.27 -3.99 -5.40
N THR A 86 -3.67 -4.83 -4.44
CA THR A 86 -3.92 -6.25 -4.67
C THR A 86 -5.36 -6.61 -4.29
N ASN A 87 -5.86 -7.75 -4.77
CA ASN A 87 -7.20 -8.25 -4.42
C ASN A 87 -7.16 -9.61 -3.72
N GLY A 88 -6.09 -9.90 -2.98
CA GLY A 88 -6.01 -11.13 -2.18
C GLY A 88 -7.04 -11.15 -1.05
N ASP A 89 -7.30 -12.33 -0.53
CA ASP A 89 -8.14 -12.52 0.64
C ASP A 89 -7.41 -11.98 1.88
N PRO A 90 -7.94 -10.97 2.60
CA PRO A 90 -7.28 -10.40 3.77
C PRO A 90 -7.15 -11.40 4.94
N THR A 91 -7.84 -12.54 4.89
CA THR A 91 -7.69 -13.62 5.87
C THR A 91 -6.61 -14.64 5.48
N ASP A 92 -6.07 -14.55 4.25
CA ASP A 92 -5.02 -15.45 3.77
C ASP A 92 -3.65 -15.05 4.31
N ASN A 93 -3.18 -15.77 5.31
CA ASN A 93 -1.84 -15.62 5.89
C ASN A 93 -0.84 -16.67 5.35
N SER A 94 -1.17 -17.36 4.25
CA SER A 94 -0.35 -18.47 3.71
C SER A 94 0.99 -18.03 3.13
N ALA A 95 1.21 -16.73 2.95
CA ALA A 95 2.40 -16.16 2.31
C ALA A 95 2.66 -16.65 0.86
N THR A 96 1.64 -17.18 0.21
CA THR A 96 1.73 -17.59 -1.21
C THR A 96 1.70 -16.38 -2.14
N ASN A 97 1.01 -15.31 -1.72
CA ASN A 97 0.95 -14.04 -2.43
C ASN A 97 2.03 -13.09 -1.92
N ARG A 98 2.88 -12.60 -2.80
CA ARG A 98 4.01 -11.75 -2.41
C ARG A 98 4.23 -10.60 -3.36
N LEU A 99 4.55 -9.43 -2.79
CA LEU A 99 5.07 -8.28 -3.48
C LEU A 99 6.46 -7.98 -2.92
N ARG A 100 7.51 -8.13 -3.71
CA ARG A 100 8.90 -8.04 -3.25
C ARG A 100 9.67 -6.98 -4.00
N PHE A 101 10.30 -6.08 -3.25
CA PHE A 101 11.24 -5.08 -3.76
C PHE A 101 12.63 -5.44 -3.28
N THR A 102 13.42 -6.12 -4.12
CA THR A 102 14.79 -6.51 -3.80
C THR A 102 15.82 -5.53 -4.38
N GLY A 103 15.41 -4.69 -5.33
CA GLY A 103 16.16 -3.55 -5.83
C GLY A 103 15.76 -2.23 -5.15
N ASN A 104 16.25 -1.13 -5.70
CA ASN A 104 15.98 0.21 -5.14
C ASN A 104 14.58 0.70 -5.53
N VAL A 105 13.88 1.30 -4.57
CA VAL A 105 12.53 1.84 -4.77
C VAL A 105 12.54 3.34 -4.56
N THR A 106 11.86 4.07 -5.45
CA THR A 106 11.51 5.48 -5.25
C THR A 106 10.00 5.60 -5.39
N GLY A 107 9.33 6.12 -4.36
CA GLY A 107 7.89 6.37 -4.38
C GLY A 107 7.57 7.86 -4.42
N HIS A 108 6.68 8.24 -5.31
CA HIS A 108 6.20 9.62 -5.46
C HIS A 108 4.71 9.69 -5.14
N PRO A 109 4.24 10.82 -4.59
CA PRO A 109 2.82 11.03 -4.37
C PRO A 109 2.03 10.93 -5.68
N ILE A 110 0.82 10.37 -5.62
CA ILE A 110 -0.06 10.24 -6.79
C ILE A 110 -0.42 11.59 -7.42
N THR A 111 -0.37 12.66 -6.64
CA THR A 111 -0.58 14.04 -7.11
C THR A 111 0.48 14.52 -8.09
N GLN A 112 1.60 13.81 -8.24
CA GLN A 112 2.66 14.10 -9.22
C GLN A 112 2.43 13.39 -10.58
N LEU A 113 1.33 12.66 -10.74
CA LEU A 113 0.96 12.13 -12.05
C LEU A 113 0.78 13.27 -13.06
N PRO A 114 1.10 13.05 -14.34
CA PRO A 114 0.82 14.03 -15.39
C PRO A 114 -0.69 14.34 -15.49
N GLU A 115 -1.02 15.57 -15.90
CA GLU A 115 -2.39 15.97 -16.27
C GLU A 115 -2.77 15.33 -17.61
N ASP A 116 -3.05 14.02 -17.59
CA ASP A 116 -3.44 13.22 -18.75
C ASP A 116 -4.80 12.56 -18.45
N PRO A 117 -5.74 12.52 -19.42
CA PRO A 117 -7.06 11.90 -19.23
C PRO A 117 -7.03 10.46 -18.70
N LYS A 118 -5.97 9.70 -18.99
CA LYS A 118 -5.81 8.33 -18.47
C LYS A 118 -5.58 8.26 -16.95
N PHE A 119 -5.19 9.37 -16.32
CA PHE A 119 -5.04 9.49 -14.87
C PHE A 119 -6.17 10.30 -14.22
N ALA A 120 -7.20 10.66 -15.00
CA ALA A 120 -8.33 11.41 -14.48
C ALA A 120 -8.96 10.69 -13.27
N GLY A 121 -9.19 11.44 -12.20
CA GLY A 121 -9.71 10.92 -10.94
C GLY A 121 -8.67 10.28 -10.01
N LEU A 122 -7.45 9.96 -10.49
CA LEU A 122 -6.40 9.41 -9.63
C LEU A 122 -5.74 10.46 -8.74
N HIS A 123 -5.68 11.72 -9.16
CA HIS A 123 -5.08 12.80 -8.36
C HIS A 123 -5.76 13.02 -7.01
N SER A 124 -7.03 12.62 -6.88
CA SER A 124 -7.78 12.68 -5.63
C SER A 124 -7.63 11.44 -4.75
N GLN A 125 -6.99 10.37 -5.24
CA GLN A 125 -6.78 9.13 -4.51
C GLN A 125 -5.49 9.21 -3.68
N THR A 126 -5.47 10.12 -2.70
CA THR A 126 -4.27 10.46 -1.92
C THR A 126 -4.09 9.55 -0.70
N GLY A 127 -2.91 9.60 -0.10
CA GLY A 127 -2.61 8.98 1.18
C GLY A 127 -2.25 7.49 1.16
N THR A 128 -2.46 6.77 0.06
CA THR A 128 -2.12 5.35 -0.09
C THR A 128 -0.95 5.17 -1.05
N PHE A 129 0.02 4.33 -0.68
CA PHE A 129 1.11 3.90 -1.53
C PHE A 129 0.98 2.42 -1.91
N ILE A 130 0.77 1.54 -0.92
CA ILE A 130 0.52 0.12 -1.13
C ILE A 130 -0.69 -0.30 -0.31
N MET A 131 -1.68 -0.87 -0.98
CA MET A 131 -2.82 -1.55 -0.37
C MET A 131 -2.81 -3.01 -0.83
N ALA A 132 -2.37 -3.91 0.03
CA ALA A 132 -2.07 -5.28 -0.36
C ALA A 132 -2.79 -6.33 0.52
N PRO A 133 -4.17 -6.36 0.48
CA PRO A 133 -4.90 -7.41 1.18
C PRO A 133 -4.49 -8.79 0.66
N GLY A 134 -4.27 -9.73 1.60
CA GLY A 134 -3.88 -11.11 1.30
C GLY A 134 -2.48 -11.29 0.71
N PHE A 135 -1.62 -10.26 0.74
CA PHE A 135 -0.23 -10.32 0.26
C PHE A 135 0.76 -10.00 1.37
N GLN A 136 1.91 -10.67 1.34
CA GLN A 136 3.11 -10.19 2.02
C GLN A 136 3.83 -9.14 1.18
N VAL A 137 4.21 -8.02 1.79
CA VAL A 137 5.03 -6.97 1.16
C VAL A 137 6.41 -6.95 1.79
N GLY A 138 7.43 -7.05 0.95
CA GLY A 138 8.81 -7.12 1.41
C GLY A 138 9.75 -6.16 0.70
N PHE A 139 10.62 -5.50 1.47
CA PHE A 139 11.66 -4.59 1.00
C PHE A 139 13.03 -5.13 1.39
N GLY A 140 13.87 -5.45 0.41
CA GLY A 140 15.25 -5.91 0.62
C GLY A 140 16.29 -4.91 0.13
N GLY A 141 15.90 -3.99 -0.75
CA GLY A 141 16.72 -2.89 -1.23
C GLY A 141 16.40 -1.57 -0.52
N SER A 142 17.26 -0.58 -0.69
CA SER A 142 17.05 0.76 -0.13
C SER A 142 15.93 1.50 -0.86
N PHE A 143 15.26 2.39 -0.15
CA PHE A 143 14.32 3.33 -0.73
C PHE A 143 14.62 4.76 -0.24
N THR A 144 14.30 5.75 -1.05
CA THR A 144 14.50 7.16 -0.67
C THR A 144 13.34 7.66 0.16
N THR A 145 12.17 7.73 -0.45
CA THR A 145 10.90 8.09 0.20
C THR A 145 9.80 7.25 -0.40
N LEU A 146 8.93 6.71 0.44
CA LEU A 146 7.68 6.08 0.05
C LEU A 146 6.55 6.97 0.55
N SER A 147 5.70 7.44 -0.37
CA SER A 147 4.68 8.47 -0.06
C SER A 147 3.30 7.87 0.03
N GLY A 148 2.80 7.67 1.24
CA GLY A 148 1.49 7.14 1.56
C GLY A 148 1.53 5.95 2.52
N ALA A 149 0.35 5.45 2.86
CA ALA A 149 0.17 4.29 3.71
C ALA A 149 0.59 3.00 2.99
N ILE A 150 1.23 2.10 3.74
CA ILE A 150 1.56 0.73 3.31
C ILE A 150 0.77 -0.22 4.20
N ALA A 151 -0.19 -0.93 3.63
CA ALA A 151 -1.05 -1.87 4.33
C ALA A 151 -0.97 -3.25 3.67
N ALA A 152 -0.70 -4.30 4.44
CA ALA A 152 -0.50 -5.65 3.90
C ALA A 152 -0.75 -6.74 4.95
N ASN A 153 -0.93 -7.99 4.48
CA ASN A 153 -1.01 -9.18 5.32
C ASN A 153 0.39 -9.78 5.60
N GLY A 154 1.29 -8.95 6.08
CA GLY A 154 2.66 -9.28 6.40
C GLY A 154 3.62 -8.27 5.78
N ILE A 155 4.55 -7.78 6.60
CA ILE A 155 5.53 -6.79 6.16
C ILE A 155 6.92 -7.24 6.62
N GLU A 156 7.83 -7.32 5.67
CA GLU A 156 9.21 -7.75 5.89
C GLU A 156 10.17 -6.69 5.33
N LEU A 157 11.14 -6.31 6.15
CA LEU A 157 12.27 -5.49 5.73
C LEU A 157 13.56 -6.23 6.05
N TRP A 158 14.44 -6.41 5.05
CA TRP A 158 15.68 -7.16 5.24
C TRP A 158 16.85 -6.54 4.49
N GLY A 159 18.07 -7.01 4.77
CA GLY A 159 19.27 -6.55 4.11
C GLY A 159 19.61 -5.10 4.48
N ASN A 160 19.62 -4.22 3.49
CA ASN A 160 19.83 -2.78 3.67
C ASN A 160 18.55 -1.98 3.39
N ALA A 161 17.40 -2.58 3.66
CA ALA A 161 16.13 -1.89 3.50
C ALA A 161 16.07 -0.69 4.44
N GLY A 162 15.87 0.49 3.88
CA GLY A 162 15.80 1.70 4.69
C GLY A 162 15.50 2.93 3.87
N GLY A 163 15.03 3.96 4.57
CA GLY A 163 14.64 5.23 3.99
C GLY A 163 13.51 5.89 4.76
N THR A 164 12.85 6.85 4.13
CA THR A 164 11.74 7.59 4.74
C THR A 164 10.41 7.07 4.24
N ILE A 165 9.49 6.80 5.17
CA ILE A 165 8.08 6.56 4.85
C ILE A 165 7.32 7.83 5.24
N HIS A 166 6.81 8.53 4.22
CA HIS A 166 5.91 9.65 4.41
C HIS A 166 4.47 9.10 4.44
N GLY A 167 4.14 8.50 5.59
CA GLY A 167 2.93 7.73 5.73
C GLY A 167 2.90 6.90 7.00
N SER A 168 2.24 5.77 6.90
CA SER A 168 2.11 4.78 7.96
C SER A 168 2.28 3.37 7.42
N ILE A 169 2.60 2.43 8.32
CA ILE A 169 2.60 1.00 8.02
C ILE A 169 1.50 0.34 8.85
N VAL A 170 0.67 -0.47 8.21
CA VAL A 170 -0.37 -1.27 8.86
C VAL A 170 -0.18 -2.74 8.46
N ASN A 171 0.10 -3.57 9.45
CA ASN A 171 0.22 -5.01 9.25
C ASN A 171 -1.09 -5.70 9.70
N TYR A 172 -1.81 -6.29 8.75
CA TYR A 172 -3.08 -7.00 9.00
C TYR A 172 -2.87 -8.48 9.37
N SER A 173 -1.63 -8.96 9.32
CA SER A 173 -1.29 -10.31 9.74
C SER A 173 -1.17 -10.39 11.26
N ASP A 174 -1.50 -11.56 11.84
CA ASP A 174 -1.22 -11.88 13.24
C ASP A 174 0.28 -12.06 13.52
N ALA A 175 1.08 -12.25 12.47
CA ALA A 175 2.52 -12.33 12.59
C ALA A 175 3.15 -10.94 12.77
N PRO A 176 4.20 -10.80 13.60
CA PRO A 176 4.87 -9.53 13.75
C PRO A 176 5.54 -9.08 12.45
N MET A 177 5.65 -7.77 12.25
CA MET A 177 6.48 -7.21 11.19
C MET A 177 7.95 -7.62 11.41
N VAL A 178 8.60 -8.08 10.34
CA VAL A 178 9.99 -8.57 10.40
C VAL A 178 10.94 -7.45 9.97
N LEU A 179 11.91 -7.14 10.83
CA LEU A 179 13.00 -6.20 10.57
C LEU A 179 14.32 -6.95 10.75
N GLN A 180 15.10 -7.12 9.69
CA GLN A 180 16.36 -7.86 9.69
C GLN A 180 17.47 -7.12 8.94
N GLY A 181 18.70 -7.26 9.38
CA GLY A 181 19.87 -6.63 8.77
C GLY A 181 20.05 -5.17 9.21
N ASN A 182 20.60 -4.34 8.33
CA ASN A 182 20.84 -2.91 8.59
C ASN A 182 19.63 -2.11 8.09
N THR A 183 18.53 -2.12 8.84
CA THR A 183 17.29 -1.45 8.47
C THR A 183 17.15 -0.16 9.26
N ASP A 184 17.16 0.98 8.55
CA ASP A 184 16.92 2.31 9.12
C ASP A 184 15.65 2.89 8.55
N LEU A 185 14.59 3.00 9.37
CA LEU A 185 13.30 3.53 8.98
C LEU A 185 13.02 4.87 9.66
N TYR A 186 12.67 5.85 8.83
CA TYR A 186 12.21 7.14 9.29
C TYR A 186 10.74 7.33 8.89
N PHE A 187 9.91 7.74 9.84
CA PHE A 187 8.51 8.02 9.60
C PHE A 187 8.26 9.53 9.66
N ASN A 188 7.65 10.06 8.61
CA ASN A 188 7.15 11.41 8.58
C ASN A 188 5.64 11.38 8.33
N ARG A 189 4.86 11.93 9.25
CA ARG A 189 3.40 12.00 9.17
C ARG A 189 2.86 13.42 9.00
N SER A 190 3.73 14.36 8.70
CA SER A 190 3.35 15.77 8.50
C SER A 190 2.48 15.92 7.24
N GLY A 191 1.31 16.54 7.36
CA GLY A 191 0.42 16.82 6.23
C GLY A 191 -0.23 15.60 5.59
N LEU A 192 -0.38 14.49 6.34
CA LEU A 192 -1.07 13.29 5.84
C LEU A 192 -2.59 13.45 5.91
N GLU A 193 -3.26 12.79 4.96
CA GLU A 193 -4.71 12.61 5.00
C GLU A 193 -5.11 11.77 6.22
N GLU A 194 -6.26 12.09 6.82
CA GLU A 194 -6.80 11.33 7.96
C GLU A 194 -7.21 9.93 7.52
N VAL A 195 -7.80 9.80 6.33
CA VAL A 195 -8.21 8.51 5.76
C VAL A 195 -7.58 8.37 4.37
N PRO A 196 -6.58 7.49 4.21
CA PRO A 196 -5.99 7.22 2.91
C PRO A 196 -7.00 6.60 1.92
N ALA A 197 -6.85 6.88 0.63
CA ALA A 197 -7.73 6.36 -0.41
C ALA A 197 -7.83 4.83 -0.38
N GLY A 198 -9.04 4.29 -0.53
CA GLY A 198 -9.34 2.86 -0.50
C GLY A 198 -9.49 2.26 0.89
N PHE A 199 -9.32 3.05 1.96
CA PHE A 199 -9.67 2.62 3.31
C PHE A 199 -11.07 3.10 3.68
N VAL A 200 -11.86 2.19 4.24
CA VAL A 200 -13.21 2.51 4.74
C VAL A 200 -13.08 2.95 6.19
N PRO A 201 -13.41 4.22 6.52
CA PRO A 201 -13.35 4.67 7.90
C PRO A 201 -14.42 3.94 8.71
N GLN A 202 -14.04 3.46 9.89
CA GLN A 202 -15.01 2.98 10.86
C GLN A 202 -15.73 4.18 11.50
N LEU A 203 -17.03 4.26 11.30
CA LEU A 203 -17.86 5.23 12.00
C LEU A 203 -18.16 4.71 13.41
N VAL A 204 -17.45 5.21 14.39
CA VAL A 204 -17.75 4.95 15.80
C VAL A 204 -18.67 6.06 16.30
N LEU A 205 -19.94 5.73 16.58
CA LEU A 205 -20.84 6.62 17.27
C LEU A 205 -20.46 6.65 18.76
N CYS A 206 -19.78 7.71 19.18
CA CYS A 206 -19.54 7.95 20.60
C CYS A 206 -20.67 8.79 21.17
N TYR A 207 -21.28 8.32 22.25
CA TYR A 207 -22.17 9.15 23.03
C TYR A 207 -21.37 10.27 23.70
N ASP A 208 -21.69 11.52 23.37
CA ASP A 208 -21.14 12.68 24.03
C ASP A 208 -22.16 13.17 25.09
N PRO A 209 -21.89 12.94 26.38
CA PRO A 209 -22.79 13.38 27.44
C PRO A 209 -23.04 14.88 27.47
N ALA A 210 -22.12 15.69 26.91
CA ALA A 210 -22.25 17.14 26.85
C ALA A 210 -23.19 17.60 25.73
N SER A 211 -23.50 16.74 24.76
CA SER A 211 -24.43 17.04 23.66
C SER A 211 -25.90 16.67 23.99
N TYR A 212 -26.15 16.02 25.14
CA TYR A 212 -27.48 15.64 25.55
C TYR A 212 -28.19 16.85 26.21
N ALA A 213 -29.27 17.33 25.62
CA ALA A 213 -30.16 18.30 26.21
C ALA A 213 -31.54 17.65 26.37
N GLU A 214 -32.01 17.56 27.59
CA GLU A 214 -33.40 17.15 27.89
C GLU A 214 -34.31 18.36 27.81
N GLU A 215 -35.22 18.42 26.84
CA GLU A 215 -36.31 19.40 26.84
C GLU A 215 -37.44 18.87 27.71
N VAL A 216 -37.66 19.53 28.83
CA VAL A 216 -38.85 19.30 29.67
C VAL A 216 -40.01 20.04 29.04
N LEU A 217 -40.99 19.32 28.52
CA LEU A 217 -42.25 19.84 28.00
C LEU A 217 -43.21 20.29 29.13
#